data_b48feb8f2aa2ba524740107ba7cf52f9
#
_entry.id   b48feb8f2aa2ba524740107ba7cf52f9
#
_cell.length_a   1.000
_cell.length_b   1.000
_cell.length_c   1.000
_cell.angle_alpha   90.00
_cell.angle_beta   90.00
_cell.angle_gamma   90.00
#
_symmetry.space_group_name_H-M   'P 1'
#
loop_
_entity.id
_entity.type
_entity.pdbx_description
1 polymer ?
#
loop_
_entity_poly.entity_id
_entity_poly.type
_entity_poly.pdbx_seq_one_letter_code
_entity_poly.pdbx_strand_id
1 'polypeptide(L)'
;MTNKLHPQDDDHQSDGIDRRNLLRGAAAIAATAATATAASAAERPLGETAVRLRDTQPLPLGPLPGSRYPDPHIEALDKSFKGSPGTGAVERLATGFRWAEGPVYFPAGRYLLFSDIPNNRIMRYSEDDGHLSVYRQPSMNSNGNTIDREGRLLTCEHSGRRVTRTELNGSLTVIADKYQGKKLNAPNDIVVASNGTIWFTDPGYGIKGDYEGLKEPFEQDKRNVFRVDPKSGDIKVVADDFVMPNGIALSPDEKKLYVIDTGLTEGEGNPAWIRVFDIDADAGKLSNGKVFAKDFAPGFTDGMRCDTDGNVWCSMGWGDPKEDGVRCYNPEGHLIGKIHIPETVANLCFGGQQRNRLYICGSTSLYAVYTSAQGAMKP
;
A
#
# COMPACT_ATOMS: atom_id res chain seq x y z
N MET A 1 40.01 -22.79 -63.69
CA MET A 1 40.39 -24.06 -63.12
C MET A 1 39.34 -24.49 -62.12
N THR A 2 38.63 -25.50 -62.48
CA THR A 2 37.50 -26.18 -61.83
C THR A 2 37.97 -26.96 -60.62
N ASN A 3 37.24 -26.96 -59.53
CA ASN A 3 37.13 -28.12 -58.69
C ASN A 3 35.77 -28.18 -57.99
N LYS A 4 35.05 -29.24 -58.38
CA LYS A 4 33.78 -29.71 -57.79
C LYS A 4 34.11 -30.46 -56.49
N LEU A 5 33.31 -30.34 -55.46
CA LEU A 5 33.18 -31.30 -54.38
C LEU A 5 31.71 -31.56 -54.10
N HIS A 6 31.39 -32.87 -54.01
CA HIS A 6 30.10 -33.49 -53.79
C HIS A 6 29.51 -33.25 -52.40
N PRO A 7 28.20 -33.34 -52.24
CA PRO A 7 27.57 -33.37 -50.94
C PRO A 7 27.56 -34.82 -50.36
N GLN A 8 27.81 -34.90 -49.04
CA GLN A 8 27.51 -36.12 -48.26
C GLN A 8 26.16 -35.94 -47.59
N ASP A 9 25.30 -36.96 -47.82
CA ASP A 9 24.05 -37.19 -47.12
C ASP A 9 24.35 -37.68 -45.70
N ASP A 10 23.82 -36.98 -44.70
CA ASP A 10 23.70 -37.48 -43.33
C ASP A 10 22.22 -37.68 -42.99
N ASP A 11 21.84 -38.96 -42.96
CA ASP A 11 20.56 -39.45 -42.44
C ASP A 11 20.47 -39.18 -40.95
N HIS A 12 19.65 -38.21 -40.54
CA HIS A 12 19.17 -38.11 -39.15
C HIS A 12 17.78 -38.74 -39.05
N GLN A 13 17.76 -39.94 -38.55
CA GLN A 13 16.56 -40.64 -38.04
C GLN A 13 15.92 -39.76 -36.96
N SER A 14 14.72 -39.28 -37.20
CA SER A 14 13.84 -38.67 -36.22
C SER A 14 13.14 -39.77 -35.42
N ASP A 15 13.58 -39.97 -34.18
CA ASP A 15 12.83 -40.75 -33.20
C ASP A 15 11.52 -40.03 -32.85
N GLY A 16 10.44 -40.46 -33.50
CA GLY A 16 9.10 -40.00 -33.19
C GLY A 16 8.63 -40.57 -31.85
N ILE A 17 8.47 -39.69 -30.88
CA ILE A 17 7.85 -40.05 -29.60
C ILE A 17 6.38 -40.41 -29.87
N ASP A 18 6.05 -41.68 -29.69
CA ASP A 18 4.69 -42.23 -29.86
C ASP A 18 3.75 -41.69 -28.77
N ARG A 19 2.87 -40.77 -29.17
CA ARG A 19 1.87 -40.13 -28.30
C ARG A 19 0.90 -41.12 -27.63
N ARG A 20 0.84 -42.36 -28.07
CA ARG A 20 -0.02 -43.39 -27.45
C ARG A 20 0.54 -43.95 -26.15
N ASN A 21 1.84 -43.85 -25.93
CA ASN A 21 2.47 -44.31 -24.69
C ASN A 21 2.40 -43.28 -23.59
N LEU A 22 2.26 -41.98 -23.92
CA LEU A 22 2.07 -40.92 -22.91
C LEU A 22 0.68 -40.96 -22.23
N LEU A 23 -0.35 -41.42 -22.97
CA LEU A 23 -1.70 -41.53 -22.43
C LEU A 23 -1.89 -42.78 -21.53
N ARG A 24 -1.06 -43.81 -21.71
CA ARG A 24 -1.10 -45.00 -20.84
C ARG A 24 -0.39 -44.80 -19.50
N GLY A 25 0.60 -43.95 -19.45
CA GLY A 25 1.27 -43.58 -18.19
C GLY A 25 0.42 -42.72 -17.27
N ALA A 26 -0.40 -41.82 -17.83
CA ALA A 26 -1.26 -40.91 -17.04
C ALA A 26 -2.48 -41.65 -16.43
N ALA A 27 -2.98 -42.73 -17.11
CA ALA A 27 -4.08 -43.52 -16.58
C ALA A 27 -3.69 -44.47 -15.44
N ALA A 28 -2.42 -44.87 -15.36
CA ALA A 28 -1.91 -45.74 -14.29
C ALA A 28 -1.64 -44.97 -12.97
N ILE A 29 -1.34 -43.70 -13.07
CA ILE A 29 -1.11 -42.82 -11.86
C ILE A 29 -2.46 -42.39 -11.26
N ALA A 30 -3.51 -42.26 -12.06
CA ALA A 30 -4.84 -41.91 -11.57
C ALA A 30 -5.56 -43.06 -10.85
N ALA A 31 -5.23 -44.33 -11.17
CA ALA A 31 -5.86 -45.48 -10.55
C ALA A 31 -5.26 -45.90 -9.19
N THR A 32 -4.03 -45.44 -8.87
CA THR A 32 -3.40 -45.75 -7.58
C THR A 32 -3.64 -44.68 -6.50
N ALA A 33 -4.20 -43.53 -6.86
CA ALA A 33 -4.55 -42.48 -5.89
C ALA A 33 -5.99 -42.63 -5.32
N ALA A 34 -6.80 -43.57 -5.83
CA ALA A 34 -8.21 -43.70 -5.44
C ALA A 34 -8.50 -44.76 -4.37
N THR A 35 -7.48 -45.45 -3.81
CA THR A 35 -7.71 -46.52 -2.82
C THR A 35 -7.04 -46.33 -1.45
N ALA A 36 -6.52 -45.15 -1.16
CA ALA A 36 -5.94 -44.91 0.15
C ALA A 36 -6.41 -43.56 0.71
N THR A 37 -7.69 -43.49 1.14
CA THR A 37 -8.11 -42.56 2.21
C THR A 37 -9.61 -42.72 2.51
N ALA A 38 -9.99 -43.85 3.04
CA ALA A 38 -11.16 -43.94 3.91
C ALA A 38 -10.66 -44.09 5.35
N ALA A 39 -9.86 -43.12 5.82
CA ALA A 39 -9.62 -42.89 7.23
C ALA A 39 -10.46 -41.66 7.65
N SER A 40 -11.47 -41.91 8.47
CA SER A 40 -12.35 -40.94 9.07
C SER A 40 -11.54 -39.71 9.55
N ALA A 41 -11.59 -38.62 8.77
CA ALA A 41 -11.30 -37.30 9.30
C ALA A 41 -12.49 -36.95 10.20
N ALA A 42 -12.31 -37.14 11.52
CA ALA A 42 -13.19 -36.52 12.49
C ALA A 42 -13.26 -35.03 12.11
N GLU A 43 -14.45 -34.55 11.84
CA GLU A 43 -14.73 -33.12 11.67
C GLU A 43 -14.22 -32.41 12.93
N ARG A 44 -13.07 -31.73 12.82
CA ARG A 44 -12.74 -30.69 13.78
C ARG A 44 -13.81 -29.63 13.60
N PRO A 45 -14.53 -29.23 14.63
CA PRO A 45 -15.38 -28.07 14.52
C PRO A 45 -14.46 -26.91 14.08
N LEU A 46 -14.73 -26.39 12.89
CA LEU A 46 -14.15 -25.13 12.46
C LEU A 46 -14.55 -24.14 13.55
N GLY A 47 -13.54 -23.67 14.31
CA GLY A 47 -13.78 -22.61 15.28
C GLY A 47 -14.51 -21.45 14.62
N GLU A 48 -15.22 -20.65 15.37
CA GLU A 48 -15.99 -19.48 14.92
C GLU A 48 -15.17 -18.43 14.14
N THR A 49 -13.86 -18.65 13.98
CA THR A 49 -12.92 -17.88 13.17
C THR A 49 -12.80 -18.32 11.70
N ALA A 50 -13.58 -19.31 11.25
CA ALA A 50 -13.69 -19.55 9.82
C ALA A 50 -14.31 -18.29 9.19
N VAL A 51 -13.45 -17.47 8.56
CA VAL A 51 -13.88 -16.41 7.66
C VAL A 51 -14.81 -17.07 6.67
N ARG A 52 -16.11 -16.88 6.82
CA ARG A 52 -17.06 -17.22 5.77
C ARG A 52 -16.55 -16.46 4.57
N LEU A 53 -16.16 -17.17 3.52
CA LEU A 53 -16.03 -16.58 2.20
C LEU A 53 -17.33 -15.83 2.01
N ARG A 54 -17.26 -14.50 2.18
CA ARG A 54 -18.44 -13.64 2.05
C ARG A 54 -19.02 -13.92 0.69
N ASP A 55 -20.33 -13.91 0.61
CA ASP A 55 -21.08 -14.02 -0.63
C ASP A 55 -20.29 -13.38 -1.77
N THR A 56 -19.95 -14.18 -2.77
CA THR A 56 -19.11 -13.79 -3.92
C THR A 56 -19.77 -12.74 -4.83
N GLN A 57 -20.91 -12.20 -4.41
CA GLN A 57 -21.55 -11.08 -5.11
C GLN A 57 -20.69 -9.82 -4.90
N PRO A 58 -20.20 -9.21 -5.98
CA PRO A 58 -19.49 -7.96 -5.85
C PRO A 58 -20.40 -6.94 -5.17
N LEU A 59 -19.87 -6.29 -4.12
CA LEU A 59 -20.60 -5.22 -3.45
C LEU A 59 -21.00 -4.15 -4.48
N PRO A 60 -22.20 -3.57 -4.41
CA PRO A 60 -22.60 -2.51 -5.33
C PRO A 60 -21.70 -1.29 -5.18
N LEU A 61 -21.51 -0.52 -6.25
CA LEU A 61 -20.89 0.79 -6.18
C LEU A 61 -21.83 1.79 -5.52
N GLY A 62 -21.28 2.82 -4.85
CA GLY A 62 -22.03 3.80 -4.10
C GLY A 62 -22.07 3.51 -2.60
N PRO A 63 -23.05 4.04 -1.87
CA PRO A 63 -23.22 3.79 -0.43
C PRO A 63 -23.26 2.30 -0.11
N LEU A 64 -22.63 1.90 0.99
CA LEU A 64 -22.60 0.50 1.39
C LEU A 64 -24.00 -0.01 1.69
N PRO A 65 -24.29 -1.30 1.43
CA PRO A 65 -25.59 -1.90 1.74
C PRO A 65 -25.96 -1.72 3.22
N GLY A 66 -27.21 -1.32 3.47
CA GLY A 66 -27.69 -1.05 4.83
C GLY A 66 -27.28 0.31 5.40
N SER A 67 -26.59 1.15 4.62
CA SER A 67 -26.27 2.52 5.04
C SER A 67 -27.55 3.31 5.36
N ARG A 68 -27.49 4.04 6.45
CA ARG A 68 -28.52 4.98 6.92
C ARG A 68 -27.81 6.17 7.55
N TYR A 69 -28.54 7.23 7.82
CA TYR A 69 -27.96 8.41 8.44
C TYR A 69 -28.40 8.51 9.93
N PRO A 70 -27.45 8.75 10.87
CA PRO A 70 -26.00 8.67 10.67
C PRO A 70 -25.54 7.28 10.22
N ASP A 71 -24.48 7.21 9.42
CA ASP A 71 -23.95 5.94 8.91
C ASP A 71 -23.36 5.11 10.07
N PRO A 72 -23.85 3.88 10.31
CA PRO A 72 -23.35 3.02 11.39
C PRO A 72 -21.90 2.55 11.19
N HIS A 73 -21.34 2.70 9.99
CA HIS A 73 -19.92 2.44 9.74
C HIS A 73 -19.00 3.51 10.33
N ILE A 74 -19.55 4.66 10.77
CA ILE A 74 -18.79 5.77 11.33
C ILE A 74 -19.04 5.83 12.83
N GLU A 75 -18.06 5.38 13.62
CA GLU A 75 -18.15 5.26 15.07
C GLU A 75 -17.38 6.41 15.74
N ALA A 76 -18.09 7.29 16.42
CA ALA A 76 -17.48 8.33 17.25
C ALA A 76 -17.27 7.79 18.67
N LEU A 77 -16.01 7.73 19.10
CA LEU A 77 -15.62 7.35 20.47
C LEU A 77 -15.43 8.56 21.36
N ASP A 78 -15.15 9.73 20.76
CA ASP A 78 -15.05 11.03 21.44
C ASP A 78 -15.76 12.12 20.64
N LYS A 79 -16.27 13.13 21.34
CA LYS A 79 -16.97 14.28 20.74
C LYS A 79 -16.11 15.14 19.80
N SER A 80 -14.80 15.06 19.91
CA SER A 80 -13.86 15.76 19.02
C SER A 80 -13.70 15.06 17.66
N PHE A 81 -14.19 13.83 17.50
CA PHE A 81 -14.11 13.11 16.25
C PHE A 81 -14.95 13.75 15.15
N LYS A 82 -14.30 14.13 14.07
CA LYS A 82 -14.92 14.77 12.90
C LYS A 82 -15.14 13.78 11.74
N GLY A 83 -15.65 12.59 12.04
CA GLY A 83 -15.77 11.49 11.08
C GLY A 83 -16.79 11.69 9.96
N SER A 84 -17.88 12.43 10.21
CA SER A 84 -18.92 12.68 9.21
C SER A 84 -19.71 13.94 9.53
N PRO A 85 -20.22 14.66 8.52
CA PRO A 85 -21.19 15.75 8.70
C PRO A 85 -22.62 15.26 9.06
N GLY A 86 -22.82 13.97 9.40
CA GLY A 86 -24.09 13.39 9.78
C GLY A 86 -24.93 12.84 8.62
N THR A 87 -24.77 13.36 7.43
CA THR A 87 -25.40 12.87 6.19
C THR A 87 -24.40 12.26 5.20
N GLY A 88 -23.13 12.12 5.62
CA GLY A 88 -22.11 11.40 4.86
C GLY A 88 -22.19 9.91 5.15
N ALA A 89 -22.07 9.09 4.11
CA ALA A 89 -21.95 7.64 4.20
C ALA A 89 -20.65 7.17 3.59
N VAL A 90 -20.20 5.98 3.99
CA VAL A 90 -19.09 5.28 3.33
C VAL A 90 -19.58 4.80 1.97
N GLU A 91 -18.85 5.17 0.92
CA GLU A 91 -19.14 4.83 -0.47
C GLU A 91 -18.03 3.94 -1.02
N ARG A 92 -18.38 2.92 -1.79
CA ARG A 92 -17.44 2.21 -2.63
C ARG A 92 -17.44 2.81 -4.02
N LEU A 93 -16.32 3.39 -4.44
CA LEU A 93 -16.17 4.11 -5.70
C LEU A 93 -15.75 3.21 -6.86
N ALA A 94 -14.89 2.24 -6.59
CA ALA A 94 -14.38 1.32 -7.61
C ALA A 94 -13.95 0.00 -6.96
N THR A 95 -13.82 -1.05 -7.79
CA THR A 95 -13.35 -2.38 -7.37
C THR A 95 -12.61 -3.06 -8.53
N GLY A 96 -11.96 -4.20 -8.26
CA GLY A 96 -11.25 -4.99 -9.27
C GLY A 96 -9.74 -4.82 -9.22
N PHE A 97 -9.22 -4.36 -8.08
CA PHE A 97 -7.79 -4.30 -7.80
C PHE A 97 -7.32 -5.58 -7.13
N ARG A 98 -6.00 -5.80 -7.09
CA ARG A 98 -5.40 -6.89 -6.32
C ARG A 98 -4.90 -6.44 -4.96
N TRP A 99 -4.32 -5.24 -4.92
CA TRP A 99 -3.92 -4.56 -3.71
C TRP A 99 -3.84 -3.06 -3.98
N ALA A 100 -4.92 -2.34 -3.63
CA ALA A 100 -5.00 -0.88 -3.78
C ALA A 100 -4.21 -0.20 -2.66
N GLU A 101 -3.31 0.72 -3.02
CA GLU A 101 -2.36 1.35 -2.12
C GLU A 101 -1.94 2.75 -2.57
N GLY A 102 -1.25 3.48 -1.69
CA GLY A 102 -0.57 4.74 -1.97
C GLY A 102 -1.43 5.81 -2.61
N PRO A 103 -2.59 6.17 -2.05
CA PRO A 103 -3.46 7.16 -2.66
C PRO A 103 -2.91 8.58 -2.51
N VAL A 104 -3.02 9.37 -3.58
CA VAL A 104 -2.72 10.80 -3.59
C VAL A 104 -3.72 11.57 -4.45
N TYR A 105 -4.23 12.69 -3.93
CA TYR A 105 -5.21 13.51 -4.64
C TYR A 105 -4.56 14.71 -5.34
N PHE A 106 -4.93 14.93 -6.59
CA PHE A 106 -4.50 16.05 -7.43
C PHE A 106 -5.62 17.09 -7.53
N PRO A 107 -5.57 18.18 -6.76
CA PRO A 107 -6.68 19.14 -6.68
C PRO A 107 -6.87 19.93 -8.00
N ALA A 108 -5.80 20.27 -8.70
CA ALA A 108 -5.89 21.00 -9.96
C ALA A 108 -6.63 20.23 -11.06
N GLY A 109 -6.49 18.91 -11.08
CA GLY A 109 -7.16 18.03 -12.05
C GLY A 109 -8.36 17.28 -11.48
N ARG A 110 -8.68 17.48 -10.18
CA ARG A 110 -9.78 16.82 -9.48
C ARG A 110 -9.81 15.30 -9.66
N TYR A 111 -8.64 14.68 -9.46
CA TYR A 111 -8.52 13.23 -9.56
C TYR A 111 -7.63 12.66 -8.47
N LEU A 112 -7.87 11.39 -8.15
CA LEU A 112 -7.05 10.56 -7.28
C LEU A 112 -6.16 9.69 -8.15
N LEU A 113 -4.89 9.55 -7.75
CA LEU A 113 -4.02 8.46 -8.20
C LEU A 113 -3.81 7.48 -7.04
N PHE A 114 -3.71 6.21 -7.36
CA PHE A 114 -3.37 5.16 -6.39
C PHE A 114 -2.73 3.97 -7.10
N SER A 115 -1.94 3.22 -6.40
CA SER A 115 -1.24 2.04 -6.91
C SER A 115 -2.15 0.80 -6.83
N ASP A 116 -2.11 -0.04 -7.84
CA ASP A 116 -2.58 -1.43 -7.81
C ASP A 116 -1.34 -2.30 -7.99
N ILE A 117 -0.67 -2.57 -6.86
CA ILE A 117 0.72 -3.02 -6.80
C ILE A 117 0.96 -4.31 -7.59
N PRO A 118 0.22 -5.43 -7.34
CA PRO A 118 0.48 -6.69 -8.04
C PRO A 118 0.13 -6.64 -9.53
N ASN A 119 -0.78 -5.74 -9.94
CA ASN A 119 -1.11 -5.51 -11.34
C ASN A 119 -0.12 -4.57 -12.02
N ASN A 120 0.90 -4.09 -11.30
CA ASN A 120 1.99 -3.25 -11.81
C ASN A 120 1.48 -2.00 -12.54
N ARG A 121 0.51 -1.28 -11.91
CA ARG A 121 -0.12 -0.10 -12.49
C ARG A 121 -0.47 0.96 -11.45
N ILE A 122 -0.48 2.22 -11.87
CA ILE A 122 -1.10 3.33 -11.16
C ILE A 122 -2.46 3.58 -11.80
N MET A 123 -3.49 3.65 -10.99
CA MET A 123 -4.86 3.93 -11.39
C MET A 123 -5.17 5.42 -11.20
N ARG A 124 -6.08 5.96 -12.02
CA ARG A 124 -6.66 7.30 -11.88
C ARG A 124 -8.17 7.20 -11.73
N TYR A 125 -8.68 7.78 -10.65
CA TYR A 125 -10.11 7.98 -10.43
C TYR A 125 -10.44 9.47 -10.58
N SER A 126 -11.27 9.83 -11.56
CA SER A 126 -11.76 11.18 -11.78
C SER A 126 -12.91 11.48 -10.82
N GLU A 127 -12.81 12.56 -10.04
CA GLU A 127 -13.85 12.94 -9.08
C GLU A 127 -15.10 13.48 -9.78
N ASP A 128 -14.94 14.11 -10.97
CA ASP A 128 -16.02 14.80 -11.66
C ASP A 128 -17.07 13.85 -12.26
N ASP A 129 -16.63 12.69 -12.76
CA ASP A 129 -17.49 11.74 -13.48
C ASP A 129 -17.39 10.30 -12.97
N GLY A 130 -16.57 10.05 -11.94
CA GLY A 130 -16.33 8.71 -11.40
C GLY A 130 -15.54 7.78 -12.33
N HIS A 131 -14.96 8.31 -13.42
CA HIS A 131 -14.25 7.49 -14.39
C HIS A 131 -12.97 6.93 -13.82
N LEU A 132 -12.80 5.60 -13.95
CA LEU A 132 -11.58 4.87 -13.57
C LEU A 132 -10.76 4.56 -14.82
N SER A 133 -9.48 4.89 -14.81
CA SER A 133 -8.53 4.62 -15.89
C SER A 133 -7.16 4.24 -15.37
N VAL A 134 -6.34 3.63 -16.24
CA VAL A 134 -4.92 3.41 -15.95
C VAL A 134 -4.18 4.71 -16.22
N TYR A 135 -3.44 5.22 -15.22
CA TYR A 135 -2.58 6.39 -15.36
C TYR A 135 -1.19 6.01 -15.88
N ARG A 136 -0.58 4.94 -15.32
CA ARG A 136 0.75 4.46 -15.71
C ARG A 136 0.84 2.94 -15.61
N GLN A 137 1.34 2.28 -16.65
CA GLN A 137 1.63 0.85 -16.70
C GLN A 137 2.74 0.58 -17.74
N PRO A 138 3.83 -0.13 -17.40
CA PRO A 138 4.16 -0.63 -16.07
C PRO A 138 4.48 0.51 -15.08
N SER A 139 4.21 0.30 -13.80
CA SER A 139 4.51 1.23 -12.72
C SER A 139 5.73 0.84 -11.88
N MET A 140 6.42 -0.24 -12.23
CA MET A 140 7.49 -0.86 -11.47
C MET A 140 7.02 -1.32 -10.06
N ASN A 141 5.80 -1.86 -10.01
CA ASN A 141 5.09 -2.23 -8.78
C ASN A 141 5.10 -1.06 -7.77
N SER A 142 4.61 0.10 -8.25
CA SER A 142 4.52 1.30 -7.41
C SER A 142 3.71 1.04 -6.15
N ASN A 143 4.10 1.66 -5.04
CA ASN A 143 3.37 1.62 -3.77
C ASN A 143 2.96 3.04 -3.37
N GLY A 144 3.59 3.66 -2.39
CA GLY A 144 3.26 4.99 -1.90
C GLY A 144 3.44 6.08 -2.94
N ASN A 145 2.51 7.01 -2.97
CA ASN A 145 2.54 8.18 -3.84
C ASN A 145 2.30 9.46 -3.03
N THR A 146 2.89 10.54 -3.49
CA THR A 146 2.64 11.88 -2.96
C THR A 146 2.77 12.93 -4.06
N ILE A 147 2.39 14.16 -3.75
CA ILE A 147 2.50 15.32 -4.66
C ILE A 147 3.47 16.35 -4.04
N ASP A 148 4.33 16.94 -4.85
CA ASP A 148 5.16 18.07 -4.40
C ASP A 148 4.45 19.42 -4.59
N ARG A 149 5.13 20.49 -4.21
CA ARG A 149 4.57 21.85 -4.26
C ARG A 149 4.40 22.41 -5.67
N GLU A 150 5.04 21.79 -6.66
CA GLU A 150 4.87 22.09 -8.08
C GLU A 150 3.80 21.23 -8.75
N GLY A 151 3.11 20.36 -8.00
CA GLY A 151 2.07 19.50 -8.51
C GLY A 151 2.59 18.25 -9.22
N ARG A 152 3.85 17.84 -8.99
CA ARG A 152 4.46 16.66 -9.60
C ARG A 152 4.25 15.43 -8.72
N LEU A 153 3.97 14.30 -9.36
CA LEU A 153 3.84 13.02 -8.68
C LEU A 153 5.21 12.48 -8.26
N LEU A 154 5.35 12.12 -6.98
CA LEU A 154 6.45 11.27 -6.48
C LEU A 154 5.90 9.88 -6.18
N THR A 155 6.67 8.85 -6.51
CA THR A 155 6.25 7.45 -6.40
C THR A 155 7.38 6.60 -5.83
N CYS A 156 7.05 5.77 -4.84
CA CYS A 156 7.89 4.65 -4.40
C CYS A 156 7.68 3.47 -5.34
N GLU A 157 8.76 2.93 -5.91
CA GLU A 157 8.71 1.82 -6.86
C GLU A 157 9.40 0.59 -6.28
N HIS A 158 8.63 -0.48 -6.01
CA HIS A 158 9.13 -1.70 -5.38
C HIS A 158 10.13 -2.45 -6.27
N SER A 159 9.73 -2.86 -7.47
CA SER A 159 10.63 -3.58 -8.38
C SER A 159 11.69 -2.67 -9.01
N GLY A 160 11.43 -1.36 -9.04
CA GLY A 160 12.44 -0.37 -9.40
C GLY A 160 13.47 -0.10 -8.29
N ARG A 161 13.16 -0.46 -7.03
CA ARG A 161 13.97 -0.20 -5.83
C ARG A 161 14.40 1.26 -5.76
N ARG A 162 13.44 2.17 -5.99
CA ARG A 162 13.74 3.60 -6.13
C ARG A 162 12.53 4.48 -5.82
N VAL A 163 12.81 5.75 -5.58
CA VAL A 163 11.84 6.83 -5.58
C VAL A 163 11.97 7.61 -6.88
N THR A 164 10.86 7.85 -7.56
CA THR A 164 10.82 8.63 -8.81
C THR A 164 9.92 9.84 -8.69
N ARG A 165 10.16 10.84 -9.53
CA ARG A 165 9.28 11.97 -9.73
C ARG A 165 8.85 12.05 -11.20
N THR A 166 7.55 12.15 -11.44
CA THR A 166 6.99 12.41 -12.76
C THR A 166 6.99 13.93 -12.99
N GLU A 167 7.78 14.39 -13.93
CA GLU A 167 7.87 15.80 -14.29
C GLU A 167 6.63 16.27 -15.07
N LEU A 168 6.40 17.58 -15.15
CA LEU A 168 5.22 18.14 -15.85
C LEU A 168 5.16 17.78 -17.32
N ASN A 169 6.30 17.46 -17.95
CA ASN A 169 6.37 16.98 -19.34
C ASN A 169 6.19 15.45 -19.46
N GLY A 170 5.92 14.75 -18.37
CA GLY A 170 5.71 13.30 -18.33
C GLY A 170 6.98 12.46 -18.22
N SER A 171 8.18 13.05 -18.25
CA SER A 171 9.43 12.31 -18.03
C SER A 171 9.58 11.89 -16.56
N LEU A 172 10.37 10.84 -16.32
CA LEU A 172 10.67 10.35 -14.96
C LEU A 172 12.07 10.78 -14.55
N THR A 173 12.16 11.41 -13.38
CA THR A 173 13.42 11.72 -12.69
C THR A 173 13.59 10.74 -11.52
N VAL A 174 14.71 10.05 -11.43
CA VAL A 174 15.06 9.23 -10.26
C VAL A 174 15.52 10.19 -9.15
N ILE A 175 14.82 10.13 -8.01
CA ILE A 175 15.12 10.93 -6.81
C ILE A 175 16.14 10.20 -5.93
N ALA A 176 15.93 8.90 -5.74
CA ALA A 176 16.82 8.05 -4.96
C ALA A 176 16.68 6.59 -5.42
N ASP A 177 17.81 5.91 -5.64
CA ASP A 177 17.85 4.47 -5.95
C ASP A 177 18.91 3.72 -5.13
N LYS A 178 19.81 4.47 -4.48
CA LYS A 178 20.95 3.93 -3.71
C LYS A 178 21.23 4.76 -2.48
N TYR A 179 21.79 4.10 -1.48
CA TYR A 179 22.41 4.71 -0.33
C TYR A 179 23.77 4.05 -0.06
N GLN A 180 24.84 4.85 0.03
CA GLN A 180 26.22 4.37 0.21
C GLN A 180 26.65 3.29 -0.81
N GLY A 181 26.22 3.45 -2.07
CA GLY A 181 26.55 2.55 -3.17
C GLY A 181 25.70 1.27 -3.27
N LYS A 182 24.90 0.96 -2.26
CA LYS A 182 23.97 -0.18 -2.21
C LYS A 182 22.58 0.26 -2.68
N LYS A 183 21.87 -0.59 -3.44
CA LYS A 183 20.47 -0.33 -3.81
C LYS A 183 19.60 -0.15 -2.57
N LEU A 184 18.55 0.66 -2.66
CA LEU A 184 17.48 0.71 -1.66
C LEU A 184 16.80 -0.67 -1.56
N ASN A 185 16.11 -0.94 -0.45
CA ASN A 185 15.39 -2.21 -0.31
C ASN A 185 14.18 -2.25 -1.28
N ALA A 186 13.08 -1.65 -0.90
CA ALA A 186 11.93 -1.39 -1.73
C ALA A 186 11.14 -0.26 -1.05
N PRO A 187 11.35 1.02 -1.48
CA PRO A 187 10.66 2.15 -0.90
C PRO A 187 9.16 1.96 -0.86
N ASN A 188 8.54 2.31 0.27
CA ASN A 188 7.14 1.97 0.55
C ASN A 188 6.22 3.20 0.57
N ASP A 189 6.27 4.08 1.58
CA ASP A 189 5.43 5.29 1.64
C ASP A 189 6.30 6.57 1.69
N ILE A 190 5.70 7.72 1.33
CA ILE A 190 6.45 8.93 1.01
C ILE A 190 5.64 10.18 1.32
N VAL A 191 6.32 11.22 1.84
CA VAL A 191 5.77 12.56 2.02
C VAL A 191 6.77 13.62 1.57
N VAL A 192 6.26 14.79 1.16
CA VAL A 192 7.06 15.98 0.81
C VAL A 192 6.69 17.13 1.74
N ALA A 193 7.68 17.69 2.42
CA ALA A 193 7.50 18.86 3.28
C ALA A 193 7.36 20.14 2.44
N SER A 194 6.89 21.24 3.07
CA SER A 194 6.69 22.53 2.42
C SER A 194 7.97 23.15 1.84
N ASN A 195 9.13 22.82 2.44
CA ASN A 195 10.44 23.24 1.95
C ASN A 195 10.99 22.34 0.82
N GLY A 196 10.19 21.36 0.34
CA GLY A 196 10.53 20.43 -0.72
C GLY A 196 11.31 19.21 -0.27
N THR A 197 11.68 19.07 1.01
CA THR A 197 12.38 17.86 1.48
C THR A 197 11.47 16.64 1.38
N ILE A 198 12.03 15.53 0.91
CA ILE A 198 11.32 14.28 0.66
C ILE A 198 11.68 13.31 1.78
N TRP A 199 10.68 12.65 2.35
CA TRP A 199 10.84 11.66 3.41
C TRP A 199 10.15 10.36 2.96
N PHE A 200 10.84 9.23 3.07
CA PHE A 200 10.26 7.94 2.67
C PHE A 200 10.78 6.78 3.54
N THR A 201 10.01 5.71 3.57
CA THR A 201 10.32 4.46 4.27
C THR A 201 10.82 3.40 3.28
N ASP A 202 11.73 2.51 3.74
CA ASP A 202 12.38 1.50 2.90
C ASP A 202 12.41 0.11 3.57
N PRO A 203 11.22 -0.50 3.84
CA PRO A 203 11.13 -1.78 4.57
C PRO A 203 11.59 -2.98 3.75
N GLY A 204 11.31 -3.00 2.43
CA GLY A 204 11.70 -4.08 1.53
C GLY A 204 10.60 -5.10 1.23
N TYR A 205 9.33 -4.79 1.43
CA TYR A 205 8.23 -5.71 1.05
C TYR A 205 8.31 -6.16 -0.40
N GLY A 206 8.58 -5.22 -1.31
CA GLY A 206 8.61 -5.48 -2.76
C GLY A 206 9.75 -6.37 -3.24
N ILE A 207 10.73 -6.74 -2.38
CA ILE A 207 11.81 -7.67 -2.73
C ILE A 207 11.74 -9.00 -1.97
N LYS A 208 10.74 -9.21 -1.12
CA LYS A 208 10.54 -10.48 -0.38
C LYS A 208 9.91 -11.56 -1.26
N GLY A 209 9.19 -11.20 -2.30
CA GLY A 209 8.49 -12.12 -3.21
C GLY A 209 8.18 -11.49 -4.56
N ASP A 210 7.55 -12.27 -5.44
CA ASP A 210 7.24 -11.88 -6.83
C ASP A 210 5.78 -11.43 -7.01
N TYR A 211 5.09 -11.05 -5.93
CA TYR A 211 3.70 -10.61 -5.98
C TYR A 211 3.57 -9.07 -5.98
N GLU A 212 4.26 -8.40 -5.06
CA GLU A 212 4.26 -6.94 -4.96
C GLU A 212 5.52 -6.29 -5.53
N GLY A 213 6.37 -7.08 -6.18
CA GLY A 213 7.62 -6.62 -6.77
C GLY A 213 8.37 -7.77 -7.41
N LEU A 214 9.69 -7.77 -7.28
CA LEU A 214 10.58 -8.82 -7.77
C LEU A 214 11.45 -9.29 -6.60
N LYS A 215 11.48 -10.60 -6.36
CA LYS A 215 12.31 -11.18 -5.30
C LYS A 215 13.79 -10.93 -5.58
N GLU A 216 14.41 -10.15 -4.70
CA GLU A 216 15.83 -9.83 -4.74
C GLU A 216 16.46 -9.88 -3.34
N PRO A 217 17.78 -10.02 -3.20
CA PRO A 217 18.44 -9.93 -1.91
C PRO A 217 18.41 -8.49 -1.37
N PHE A 218 18.35 -8.37 -0.04
CA PHE A 218 18.60 -7.11 0.64
C PHE A 218 20.08 -6.71 0.44
N GLU A 219 20.30 -5.45 0.05
CA GLU A 219 21.64 -4.88 -0.02
C GLU A 219 21.90 -3.93 1.14
N GLN A 220 20.85 -3.25 1.66
CA GLN A 220 20.93 -2.45 2.88
C GLN A 220 20.95 -3.36 4.10
N ASP A 221 21.77 -3.01 5.11
CA ASP A 221 21.90 -3.80 6.33
C ASP A 221 20.72 -3.60 7.29
N LYS A 222 19.96 -2.52 7.07
CA LYS A 222 18.82 -2.11 7.91
C LYS A 222 17.63 -1.69 7.03
N ARG A 223 16.48 -1.60 7.66
CA ARG A 223 15.28 -1.01 7.09
C ARG A 223 15.18 0.42 7.59
N ASN A 224 15.38 1.35 6.69
CA ASN A 224 15.63 2.73 7.03
C ASN A 224 14.41 3.65 6.74
N VAL A 225 14.36 4.74 7.47
CA VAL A 225 13.61 5.93 7.09
C VAL A 225 14.63 6.93 6.51
N PHE A 226 14.38 7.40 5.29
CA PHE A 226 15.26 8.30 4.58
C PHE A 226 14.69 9.71 4.45
N ARG A 227 15.60 10.67 4.35
CA ARG A 227 15.33 12.05 3.94
C ARG A 227 16.21 12.41 2.75
N VAL A 228 15.61 13.03 1.73
CA VAL A 228 16.35 13.56 0.57
C VAL A 228 16.21 15.08 0.55
N ASP A 229 17.34 15.76 0.39
CA ASP A 229 17.37 17.21 0.13
C ASP A 229 17.05 17.46 -1.35
N PRO A 230 16.02 18.25 -1.68
CA PRO A 230 15.59 18.44 -3.06
C PRO A 230 16.56 19.26 -3.91
N LYS A 231 17.48 20.01 -3.28
CA LYS A 231 18.43 20.91 -3.96
C LYS A 231 19.74 20.20 -4.27
N SER A 232 20.31 19.52 -3.26
CA SER A 232 21.59 18.81 -3.43
C SER A 232 21.41 17.38 -3.93
N GLY A 233 20.23 16.77 -3.74
CA GLY A 233 20.01 15.35 -3.96
C GLY A 233 20.59 14.46 -2.85
N ASP A 234 21.12 15.05 -1.77
CA ASP A 234 21.70 14.28 -0.67
C ASP A 234 20.65 13.43 0.03
N ILE A 235 20.90 12.14 0.11
CA ILE A 235 20.10 11.17 0.84
C ILE A 235 20.73 10.88 2.20
N LYS A 236 19.93 10.87 3.26
CA LYS A 236 20.37 10.57 4.64
C LYS A 236 19.39 9.62 5.31
N VAL A 237 19.92 8.70 6.10
CA VAL A 237 19.14 7.93 7.07
C VAL A 237 18.80 8.85 8.23
N VAL A 238 17.52 8.90 8.60
CA VAL A 238 17.01 9.71 9.73
C VAL A 238 16.52 8.85 10.89
N ALA A 239 16.16 7.58 10.61
CA ALA A 239 15.91 6.56 11.61
C ALA A 239 16.24 5.17 11.02
N ASP A 240 16.83 4.29 11.85
CA ASP A 240 17.32 2.97 11.43
C ASP A 240 17.04 1.86 12.47
N ASP A 241 16.13 2.16 13.40
CA ASP A 241 15.76 1.31 14.53
C ASP A 241 14.30 0.77 14.41
N PHE A 242 13.80 0.68 13.18
CA PHE A 242 12.53 0.06 12.84
C PHE A 242 12.71 -1.40 12.41
N VAL A 243 11.70 -2.23 12.68
CA VAL A 243 11.64 -3.59 12.12
C VAL A 243 11.11 -3.56 10.69
N MET A 244 9.97 -2.88 10.46
CA MET A 244 9.35 -2.70 9.14
C MET A 244 8.72 -1.31 9.04
N PRO A 245 9.52 -0.23 8.78
CA PRO A 245 8.97 1.10 8.64
C PRO A 245 8.04 1.16 7.43
N ASN A 246 6.79 1.58 7.63
CA ASN A 246 5.72 1.55 6.64
C ASN A 246 5.17 2.96 6.41
N GLY A 247 3.90 3.21 6.72
CA GLY A 247 3.28 4.51 6.53
C GLY A 247 4.04 5.66 7.19
N ILE A 248 4.05 6.82 6.53
CA ILE A 248 4.75 8.02 6.98
C ILE A 248 3.88 9.27 6.80
N ALA A 249 3.85 10.16 7.80
CA ALA A 249 3.10 11.41 7.74
C ALA A 249 3.79 12.53 8.50
N LEU A 250 3.63 13.77 8.00
CA LEU A 250 4.02 14.99 8.69
C LEU A 250 2.84 15.55 9.48
N SER A 251 3.10 16.15 10.65
CA SER A 251 2.11 16.98 11.34
C SER A 251 1.75 18.22 10.50
N PRO A 252 0.59 18.89 10.76
CA PRO A 252 0.16 20.05 9.98
C PRO A 252 1.17 21.21 9.98
N ASP A 253 1.93 21.35 11.04
CA ASP A 253 2.99 22.36 11.21
C ASP A 253 4.38 21.87 10.77
N GLU A 254 4.46 20.62 10.29
CA GLU A 254 5.67 19.94 9.84
C GLU A 254 6.79 19.85 10.89
N LYS A 255 6.46 19.97 12.17
CA LYS A 255 7.41 19.85 13.28
C LYS A 255 7.54 18.42 13.81
N LYS A 256 6.63 17.53 13.38
CA LYS A 256 6.63 16.12 13.78
C LYS A 256 6.57 15.22 12.56
N LEU A 257 7.28 14.09 12.66
CA LEU A 257 7.18 12.97 11.74
C LEU A 257 6.57 11.77 12.46
N TYR A 258 5.51 11.23 11.89
CA TYR A 258 4.92 9.97 12.31
C TYR A 258 5.40 8.86 11.37
N VAL A 259 5.78 7.71 11.91
CA VAL A 259 6.19 6.52 11.14
C VAL A 259 5.56 5.30 11.78
N ILE A 260 4.93 4.47 10.96
CA ILE A 260 4.38 3.18 11.36
C ILE A 260 5.49 2.14 11.32
N ASP A 261 5.52 1.25 12.31
CA ASP A 261 6.30 0.02 12.30
C ASP A 261 5.35 -1.18 12.24
N THR A 262 5.35 -1.88 11.13
CA THR A 262 4.59 -3.12 10.92
C THR A 262 5.45 -4.36 11.18
N GLY A 263 6.35 -4.27 12.14
CA GLY A 263 7.29 -5.35 12.51
C GLY A 263 6.60 -6.68 12.81
N LEU A 264 5.35 -6.66 13.26
CA LEU A 264 4.55 -7.87 13.49
C LEU A 264 4.51 -8.80 12.25
N THR A 265 4.65 -8.26 11.05
CA THR A 265 4.74 -9.04 9.79
C THR A 265 6.02 -9.90 9.69
N GLU A 266 7.03 -9.62 10.51
CA GLU A 266 8.29 -10.38 10.59
C GLU A 266 8.29 -11.42 11.71
N GLY A 267 7.22 -11.50 12.50
CA GLY A 267 7.05 -12.49 13.57
C GLY A 267 6.39 -11.92 14.81
N GLU A 268 5.85 -12.85 15.61
CA GLU A 268 5.20 -12.53 16.87
C GLU A 268 6.18 -11.83 17.84
N GLY A 269 5.68 -10.85 18.59
CA GLY A 269 6.47 -10.05 19.53
C GLY A 269 7.17 -8.84 18.94
N ASN A 270 7.23 -8.71 17.61
CA ASN A 270 7.71 -7.51 16.96
C ASN A 270 6.70 -6.36 17.03
N PRO A 271 7.15 -5.11 16.82
CA PRO A 271 6.28 -3.94 16.91
C PRO A 271 5.10 -3.96 15.93
N ALA A 272 3.95 -3.46 16.41
CA ALA A 272 2.83 -2.97 15.61
C ALA A 272 2.40 -1.65 16.24
N TRP A 273 3.02 -0.54 15.85
CA TRP A 273 2.79 0.77 16.47
C TRP A 273 3.04 1.93 15.51
N ILE A 274 2.59 3.11 15.91
CA ILE A 274 2.98 4.38 15.32
C ILE A 274 4.00 5.03 16.26
N ARG A 275 5.12 5.48 15.72
CA ARG A 275 6.10 6.31 16.43
C ARG A 275 6.01 7.76 15.95
N VAL A 276 6.29 8.68 16.85
CA VAL A 276 6.36 10.11 16.55
C VAL A 276 7.73 10.65 16.95
N PHE A 277 8.26 11.55 16.12
CA PHE A 277 9.56 12.21 16.29
C PHE A 277 9.40 13.71 16.14
N ASP A 278 10.20 14.49 16.84
CA ASP A 278 10.36 15.90 16.54
C ASP A 278 11.35 16.07 15.38
N ILE A 279 11.03 16.99 14.46
CA ILE A 279 11.87 17.33 13.32
C ILE A 279 12.68 18.58 13.65
N ASP A 280 14.01 18.47 13.60
CA ASP A 280 14.91 19.61 13.47
C ASP A 280 15.02 19.95 11.98
N ALA A 281 14.29 20.99 11.57
CA ALA A 281 14.20 21.37 10.15
C ALA A 281 15.56 21.86 9.60
N ASP A 282 16.38 22.51 10.41
CA ASP A 282 17.68 23.08 10.02
C ASP A 282 18.73 21.96 9.88
N ALA A 283 18.80 21.07 10.88
CA ALA A 283 19.73 19.95 10.86
C ALA A 283 19.23 18.77 10.00
N GLY A 284 17.93 18.74 9.67
CA GLY A 284 17.31 17.64 8.94
C GLY A 284 17.40 16.31 9.70
N LYS A 285 17.23 16.35 11.02
CA LYS A 285 17.35 15.21 11.94
C LYS A 285 16.06 14.99 12.70
N LEU A 286 15.88 13.76 13.16
CA LEU A 286 14.81 13.39 14.08
C LEU A 286 15.33 13.30 15.51
N SER A 287 14.49 13.67 16.47
CA SER A 287 14.76 13.59 17.91
C SER A 287 13.50 13.19 18.67
N ASN A 288 13.65 12.92 19.97
CA ASN A 288 12.56 12.65 20.91
C ASN A 288 11.58 11.54 20.43
N GLY A 289 12.11 10.52 19.74
CA GLY A 289 11.30 9.41 19.24
C GLY A 289 10.57 8.65 20.35
N LYS A 290 9.25 8.53 20.25
CA LYS A 290 8.42 7.79 21.20
C LYS A 290 7.27 7.07 20.51
N VAL A 291 6.71 6.06 21.16
CA VAL A 291 5.47 5.42 20.72
C VAL A 291 4.32 6.41 20.86
N PHE A 292 3.58 6.64 19.78
CA PHE A 292 2.39 7.47 19.71
C PHE A 292 1.11 6.66 19.95
N ALA A 293 0.96 5.53 19.23
CA ALA A 293 -0.16 4.60 19.39
C ALA A 293 0.32 3.15 19.16
N LYS A 294 -0.26 2.18 19.89
CA LYS A 294 0.13 0.75 19.83
C LYS A 294 -1.00 -0.25 20.04
N ASP A 295 -2.23 0.20 20.12
CA ASP A 295 -3.42 -0.61 20.44
C ASP A 295 -4.09 -1.17 19.18
N PHE A 296 -3.29 -1.78 18.30
CA PHE A 296 -3.76 -2.33 17.02
C PHE A 296 -4.03 -3.84 17.05
N ALA A 297 -3.51 -4.56 18.07
CA ALA A 297 -3.67 -6.01 18.14
C ALA A 297 -5.14 -6.45 18.13
N PRO A 298 -5.47 -7.58 17.44
CA PRO A 298 -4.55 -8.52 16.79
C PRO A 298 -4.06 -8.12 15.39
N GLY A 299 -4.50 -6.99 14.84
CA GLY A 299 -4.07 -6.46 13.56
C GLY A 299 -2.93 -5.46 13.68
N PHE A 300 -2.75 -4.67 12.63
CA PHE A 300 -1.80 -3.56 12.57
C PHE A 300 -2.28 -2.46 11.61
N THR A 301 -1.62 -1.32 11.65
CA THR A 301 -1.82 -0.19 10.73
C THR A 301 -0.73 -0.18 9.66
N ASP A 302 -1.03 0.36 8.46
CA ASP A 302 -0.15 0.35 7.29
C ASP A 302 0.14 1.77 6.81
N GLY A 303 -0.85 2.50 6.28
CA GLY A 303 -0.72 3.88 5.84
C GLY A 303 -1.47 4.87 6.74
N MET A 304 -1.07 6.15 6.70
CA MET A 304 -1.70 7.20 7.51
C MET A 304 -1.57 8.59 6.91
N ARG A 305 -2.47 9.52 7.33
CA ARG A 305 -2.40 10.95 7.02
C ARG A 305 -2.88 11.77 8.23
N CYS A 306 -2.42 13.03 8.32
CA CYS A 306 -2.90 13.96 9.34
C CYS A 306 -4.00 14.88 8.80
N ASP A 307 -4.90 15.30 9.68
CA ASP A 307 -5.84 16.40 9.42
C ASP A 307 -5.29 17.74 9.95
N THR A 308 -6.00 18.83 9.68
CA THR A 308 -5.60 20.20 10.10
C THR A 308 -5.61 20.41 11.61
N ASP A 309 -6.33 19.59 12.36
CA ASP A 309 -6.37 19.66 13.82
C ASP A 309 -5.21 18.86 14.46
N GLY A 310 -4.41 18.16 13.62
CA GLY A 310 -3.29 17.33 14.06
C GLY A 310 -3.68 15.92 14.43
N ASN A 311 -4.93 15.51 14.17
CA ASN A 311 -5.30 14.12 14.35
C ASN A 311 -4.63 13.23 13.29
N VAL A 312 -4.25 12.03 13.69
CA VAL A 312 -3.66 11.01 12.82
C VAL A 312 -4.73 10.01 12.42
N TRP A 313 -5.03 9.98 11.13
CA TRP A 313 -5.93 9.02 10.53
C TRP A 313 -5.10 7.89 9.92
N CYS A 314 -5.27 6.67 10.39
CA CYS A 314 -4.49 5.53 9.93
C CYS A 314 -5.40 4.37 9.51
N SER A 315 -4.87 3.55 8.60
CA SER A 315 -5.51 2.31 8.18
C SER A 315 -5.55 1.30 9.32
N MET A 316 -6.42 0.29 9.21
CA MET A 316 -6.49 -0.85 10.11
C MET A 316 -6.88 -2.10 9.35
N GLY A 317 -6.21 -3.21 9.65
CA GLY A 317 -6.53 -4.51 9.06
C GLY A 317 -5.68 -5.65 9.60
N TRP A 318 -5.75 -6.80 8.92
CA TRP A 318 -5.02 -8.05 9.21
C TRP A 318 -5.32 -8.66 10.60
N GLY A 319 -6.35 -8.19 11.28
CA GLY A 319 -6.80 -8.70 12.57
C GLY A 319 -8.22 -9.25 12.50
N ASP A 320 -9.09 -8.80 13.41
CA ASP A 320 -10.52 -9.09 13.35
C ASP A 320 -11.14 -8.29 12.18
N PRO A 321 -11.81 -8.93 11.21
CA PRO A 321 -12.47 -8.23 10.10
C PRO A 321 -13.52 -7.18 10.52
N LYS A 322 -13.99 -7.21 11.77
CA LYS A 322 -14.88 -6.18 12.31
C LYS A 322 -14.15 -4.89 12.65
N GLU A 323 -12.84 -4.97 12.82
CA GLU A 323 -11.96 -3.84 13.12
C GLU A 323 -11.29 -3.25 11.87
N ASP A 324 -11.49 -3.89 10.70
CA ASP A 324 -10.97 -3.37 9.44
C ASP A 324 -11.55 -1.99 9.12
N GLY A 325 -10.69 -1.09 8.65
CA GLY A 325 -11.12 0.26 8.31
C GLY A 325 -10.09 1.34 8.60
N VAL A 326 -10.55 2.44 9.18
CA VAL A 326 -9.74 3.61 9.54
C VAL A 326 -9.91 3.90 11.02
N ARG A 327 -8.80 4.20 11.70
CA ARG A 327 -8.77 4.74 13.06
C ARG A 327 -8.28 6.17 13.07
N CYS A 328 -8.86 7.01 13.92
CA CYS A 328 -8.47 8.39 14.11
C CYS A 328 -7.99 8.59 15.54
N TYR A 329 -6.74 9.06 15.68
CA TYR A 329 -6.11 9.37 16.95
C TYR A 329 -5.93 10.89 17.09
N ASN A 330 -6.23 11.44 18.27
CA ASN A 330 -5.95 12.85 18.55
C ASN A 330 -4.43 13.11 18.68
N PRO A 331 -3.96 14.37 18.75
CA PRO A 331 -2.52 14.69 18.85
C PRO A 331 -1.80 14.07 20.06
N GLU A 332 -2.53 13.66 21.10
CA GLU A 332 -2.02 13.00 22.30
C GLU A 332 -1.91 11.48 22.14
N GLY A 333 -2.42 10.90 21.01
CA GLY A 333 -2.39 9.47 20.73
C GLY A 333 -3.58 8.70 21.30
N HIS A 334 -4.67 9.36 21.64
CA HIS A 334 -5.90 8.69 22.07
C HIS A 334 -6.81 8.42 20.88
N LEU A 335 -7.35 7.21 20.79
CA LEU A 335 -8.31 6.83 19.76
C LEU A 335 -9.62 7.58 19.98
N ILE A 336 -10.05 8.39 18.99
CA ILE A 336 -11.25 9.23 19.07
C ILE A 336 -12.38 8.78 18.14
N GLY A 337 -12.11 7.92 17.15
CA GLY A 337 -13.15 7.40 16.27
C GLY A 337 -12.63 6.38 15.27
N LYS A 338 -13.59 5.68 14.64
CA LYS A 338 -13.35 4.64 13.65
C LYS A 338 -14.27 4.82 12.44
N ILE A 339 -13.80 4.36 11.28
CA ILE A 339 -14.63 4.17 10.08
C ILE A 339 -14.44 2.72 9.63
N HIS A 340 -15.50 1.94 9.74
CA HIS A 340 -15.49 0.52 9.41
C HIS A 340 -15.61 0.33 7.89
N ILE A 341 -14.70 -0.43 7.31
CA ILE A 341 -14.63 -0.80 5.89
C ILE A 341 -14.70 -2.32 5.79
N PRO A 342 -15.46 -2.89 4.85
CA PRO A 342 -15.62 -4.36 4.75
C PRO A 342 -14.41 -5.08 4.17
N GLU A 343 -13.26 -4.42 4.05
CA GLU A 343 -11.99 -4.93 3.55
C GLU A 343 -10.86 -4.40 4.43
N THR A 344 -9.77 -5.15 4.51
CA THR A 344 -8.52 -4.64 5.09
C THR A 344 -8.09 -3.37 4.38
N VAL A 345 -7.82 -2.32 5.13
CA VAL A 345 -7.40 -1.02 4.59
C VAL A 345 -5.89 -0.91 4.61
N ALA A 346 -5.31 -0.64 3.45
CA ALA A 346 -3.89 -0.43 3.29
C ALA A 346 -3.50 1.03 3.56
N ASN A 347 -4.14 1.99 2.89
CA ASN A 347 -3.75 3.40 2.99
C ASN A 347 -4.94 4.33 2.73
N LEU A 348 -4.75 5.62 2.98
CA LEU A 348 -5.79 6.63 2.81
C LEU A 348 -5.19 8.00 2.50
N CYS A 349 -5.98 8.88 1.88
CA CYS A 349 -5.63 10.27 1.74
C CYS A 349 -6.86 11.18 1.74
N PHE A 350 -6.67 12.42 2.15
CA PHE A 350 -7.69 13.45 1.99
C PHE A 350 -7.65 14.06 0.59
N GLY A 351 -8.82 14.33 0.04
CA GLY A 351 -8.99 14.98 -1.26
C GLY A 351 -10.30 15.74 -1.34
N GLY A 352 -10.72 16.02 -2.57
CA GLY A 352 -11.85 16.90 -2.84
C GLY A 352 -11.51 18.38 -2.70
N GLN A 353 -12.40 19.25 -3.18
CA GLN A 353 -12.19 20.70 -3.23
C GLN A 353 -11.90 21.31 -1.84
N GLN A 354 -12.54 20.79 -0.80
CA GLN A 354 -12.37 21.24 0.60
C GLN A 354 -11.37 20.37 1.39
N ARG A 355 -10.71 19.40 0.73
CA ARG A 355 -9.84 18.42 1.39
C ARG A 355 -10.52 17.67 2.54
N ASN A 356 -11.81 17.45 2.44
CA ASN A 356 -12.64 16.79 3.43
C ASN A 356 -13.28 15.49 2.92
N ARG A 357 -12.89 15.02 1.74
CA ARG A 357 -13.25 13.70 1.25
C ARG A 357 -12.09 12.76 1.52
N LEU A 358 -12.27 11.82 2.43
CA LEU A 358 -11.30 10.80 2.75
C LEU A 358 -11.43 9.67 1.75
N TYR A 359 -10.41 9.46 0.92
CA TYR A 359 -10.28 8.31 0.02
C TYR A 359 -9.53 7.21 0.74
N ILE A 360 -9.99 5.98 0.63
CA ILE A 360 -9.54 4.82 1.41
C ILE A 360 -9.27 3.67 0.45
N CYS A 361 -8.03 3.21 0.40
CA CYS A 361 -7.65 2.01 -0.34
C CYS A 361 -7.89 0.78 0.53
N GLY A 362 -9.00 0.08 0.26
CA GLY A 362 -9.24 -1.29 0.70
C GLY A 362 -8.46 -2.26 -0.19
N SER A 363 -8.43 -3.53 0.19
CA SER A 363 -7.63 -4.54 -0.52
C SER A 363 -7.91 -4.59 -2.02
N THR A 364 -9.21 -4.71 -2.38
CA THR A 364 -9.63 -4.88 -3.78
C THR A 364 -10.44 -3.70 -4.30
N SER A 365 -10.73 -2.71 -3.45
CA SER A 365 -11.65 -1.62 -3.75
C SER A 365 -11.13 -0.26 -3.28
N LEU A 366 -11.62 0.79 -3.94
CA LEU A 366 -11.47 2.17 -3.52
C LEU A 366 -12.76 2.61 -2.84
N TYR A 367 -12.65 3.14 -1.62
CA TYR A 367 -13.75 3.73 -0.87
C TYR A 367 -13.55 5.22 -0.68
N ALA A 368 -14.62 5.92 -0.32
CA ALA A 368 -14.54 7.30 0.15
C ALA A 368 -15.65 7.62 1.15
N VAL A 369 -15.41 8.65 1.94
CA VAL A 369 -16.40 9.24 2.84
C VAL A 369 -16.15 10.73 2.98
N TYR A 370 -17.21 11.54 3.02
CA TYR A 370 -17.10 12.93 3.40
C TYR A 370 -16.98 13.05 4.92
N THR A 371 -15.95 13.75 5.37
CA THR A 371 -15.69 14.03 6.78
C THR A 371 -15.96 15.49 7.13
N SER A 372 -16.09 15.80 8.40
CA SER A 372 -16.04 17.17 8.91
C SER A 372 -14.60 17.63 9.19
N ALA A 373 -13.64 16.73 9.08
CA ALA A 373 -12.20 17.03 9.13
C ALA A 373 -11.68 17.47 7.76
N GLN A 374 -10.56 18.20 7.74
CA GLN A 374 -9.84 18.59 6.54
C GLN A 374 -8.41 18.06 6.58
N GLY A 375 -7.93 17.48 5.49
CA GLY A 375 -6.55 17.03 5.38
C GLY A 375 -5.53 18.16 5.56
N ALA A 376 -4.44 17.86 6.27
CA ALA A 376 -3.39 18.82 6.56
C ALA A 376 -2.53 19.15 5.32
N MET A 377 -2.28 18.15 4.46
CA MET A 377 -1.42 18.34 3.30
C MET A 377 -2.01 19.38 2.35
N LYS A 378 -1.22 20.42 2.09
CA LYS A 378 -1.52 21.45 1.11
C LYS A 378 -0.65 21.15 -0.12
N PRO A 379 -1.26 20.99 -1.30
CA PRO A 379 -0.52 20.85 -2.55
C PRO A 379 0.26 22.11 -2.88
#